data_89530bf764a7a28381f3151deea6ccbd
#
_entry.id   89530bf764a7a28381f3151deea6ccbd
#
_cell.length_a   1.000
_cell.length_b   1.000
_cell.length_c   1.000
_cell.angle_alpha   90.00
_cell.angle_beta   90.00
_cell.angle_gamma   90.00
#
_symmetry.space_group_name_H-M   'P 1'
#
loop_
_entity.id
_entity.type
_entity.pdbx_description
1 polymer ?
#
loop_
_entity_poly.entity_id
_entity_poly.type
_entity_poly.pdbx_seq_one_letter_code
_entity_poly.pdbx_strand_id
1 'polypeptide(L)'
;KEAFEIISENHILMKNKLEVEYVFFYGAGCGTVEAPKMLHSVLKNIFSNAKITVKEDTYAAIYSTVGIKKQAAVVCILGTGSNCTYFDGNKAKQKVVSLGYSIMDDGSGNYFGRQLLREYYFDFMPHDIKLMFKTRYNLNDDFIKNNLYKKPNPNAYLAKFAEFLILNKESKYIKGIINKGLS
;
A
#
# COMPACT_ATOMS: atom_id res chain seq x y z
N LYS A 1 -18.65 1.46 -1.15
CA LYS A 1 -19.69 0.43 -0.93
C LYS A 1 -19.19 -0.60 0.07
N GLU A 2 -18.07 -1.26 -0.22
CA GLU A 2 -17.47 -2.32 0.61
C GLU A 2 -17.18 -1.88 2.06
N ALA A 3 -16.52 -0.72 2.26
CA ALA A 3 -16.25 -0.20 3.60
C ALA A 3 -17.53 0.08 4.41
N PHE A 4 -18.61 0.51 3.75
CA PHE A 4 -19.90 0.71 4.38
C PHE A 4 -20.53 -0.61 4.82
N GLU A 5 -20.48 -1.63 3.98
CA GLU A 5 -20.99 -2.98 4.26
C GLU A 5 -20.25 -3.58 5.49
N ILE A 6 -18.91 -3.52 5.51
CA ILE A 6 -18.09 -3.99 6.64
C ILE A 6 -18.45 -3.28 7.96
N ILE A 7 -18.63 -1.95 7.93
CA ILE A 7 -19.02 -1.18 9.13
C ILE A 7 -20.41 -1.57 9.58
N SER A 8 -21.36 -1.69 8.63
CA SER A 8 -22.77 -2.01 8.93
C SER A 8 -22.97 -3.43 9.47
N GLU A 9 -22.11 -4.36 9.10
CA GLU A 9 -22.12 -5.74 9.59
C GLU A 9 -21.48 -5.88 10.99
N ASN A 10 -20.77 -4.86 11.47
CA ASN A 10 -20.13 -4.90 12.79
C ASN A 10 -21.15 -4.60 13.90
N HIS A 11 -21.66 -5.65 14.53
CA HIS A 11 -22.69 -5.56 15.58
C HIS A 11 -22.29 -4.65 16.77
N ILE A 12 -21.02 -4.65 17.18
CA ILE A 12 -20.54 -3.82 18.30
C ILE A 12 -20.62 -2.34 17.91
N LEU A 13 -20.12 -1.98 16.73
CA LEU A 13 -20.17 -0.61 16.25
C LEU A 13 -21.61 -0.13 16.05
N MET A 14 -22.47 -0.97 15.48
CA MET A 14 -23.85 -0.62 15.21
C MET A 14 -24.69 -0.49 16.48
N LYS A 15 -24.44 -1.32 17.48
CA LYS A 15 -25.12 -1.23 18.80
C LYS A 15 -24.80 0.09 19.50
N ASN A 16 -23.54 0.55 19.43
CA ASN A 16 -23.06 1.72 20.15
C ASN A 16 -22.94 2.98 19.26
N LYS A 17 -23.50 2.96 18.06
CA LYS A 17 -23.31 4.04 17.06
C LYS A 17 -23.70 5.46 17.53
N LEU A 18 -24.64 5.57 18.46
CA LEU A 18 -25.09 6.85 19.00
C LEU A 18 -24.17 7.38 20.12
N GLU A 19 -23.34 6.51 20.70
CA GLU A 19 -22.38 6.84 21.75
C GLU A 19 -21.02 7.27 21.17
N VAL A 20 -20.82 7.06 19.86
CA VAL A 20 -19.58 7.45 19.16
C VAL A 20 -19.51 8.97 19.04
N GLU A 21 -18.51 9.58 19.67
CA GLU A 21 -18.26 11.03 19.64
C GLU A 21 -17.36 11.45 18.46
N TYR A 22 -16.39 10.59 18.09
CA TYR A 22 -15.41 10.90 17.05
C TYR A 22 -15.20 9.71 16.12
N VAL A 23 -15.16 9.99 14.81
CA VAL A 23 -14.75 9.03 13.78
C VAL A 23 -13.60 9.60 12.99
N PHE A 24 -12.48 8.91 12.99
CA PHE A 24 -11.31 9.23 12.17
C PHE A 24 -11.15 8.16 11.10
N PHE A 25 -11.39 8.52 9.85
CA PHE A 25 -11.22 7.64 8.71
C PHE A 25 -10.01 8.06 7.89
N TYR A 26 -9.08 7.13 7.67
CA TYR A 26 -7.92 7.32 6.82
C TYR A 26 -7.94 6.23 5.75
N GLY A 27 -8.10 6.62 4.48
CA GLY A 27 -8.30 5.65 3.40
C GLY A 27 -7.60 6.01 2.11
N ALA A 28 -7.13 4.97 1.41
CA ALA A 28 -6.64 5.10 0.05
C ALA A 28 -7.73 5.69 -0.85
N GLY A 29 -7.35 6.55 -1.80
CA GLY A 29 -8.29 7.23 -2.69
C GLY A 29 -8.99 8.47 -2.09
N CYS A 30 -8.74 8.81 -0.82
CA CYS A 30 -9.25 10.03 -0.20
C CYS A 30 -8.40 11.29 -0.50
N GLY A 31 -7.47 11.23 -1.43
CA GLY A 31 -6.66 12.38 -1.88
C GLY A 31 -7.39 13.33 -2.84
N THR A 32 -8.59 12.99 -3.32
CA THR A 32 -9.43 13.85 -4.16
C THR A 32 -10.36 14.72 -3.31
N VAL A 33 -11.00 15.71 -3.93
CA VAL A 33 -11.97 16.57 -3.21
C VAL A 33 -13.30 15.86 -2.94
N GLU A 34 -13.73 15.00 -3.85
CA GLU A 34 -15.08 14.40 -3.82
C GLU A 34 -15.16 13.17 -2.90
N ALA A 35 -14.16 12.30 -2.92
CA ALA A 35 -14.17 11.05 -2.15
C ALA A 35 -14.30 11.28 -0.62
N PRO A 36 -13.53 12.20 0.00
CA PRO A 36 -13.71 12.54 1.42
C PRO A 36 -15.08 13.07 1.76
N LYS A 37 -15.68 13.90 0.91
CA LYS A 37 -17.02 14.45 1.13
C LYS A 37 -18.09 13.37 1.12
N MET A 38 -18.01 12.47 0.12
CA MET A 38 -18.96 11.35 0.01
C MET A 38 -18.84 10.41 1.22
N LEU A 39 -17.62 10.04 1.61
CA LEU A 39 -17.39 9.20 2.78
C LEU A 39 -17.83 9.88 4.08
N HIS A 40 -17.55 11.17 4.23
CA HIS A 40 -18.02 11.95 5.38
C HIS A 40 -19.55 11.86 5.52
N SER A 41 -20.31 12.05 4.42
CA SER A 41 -21.75 11.97 4.44
C SER A 41 -22.25 10.56 4.81
N VAL A 42 -21.63 9.53 4.26
CA VAL A 42 -21.97 8.13 4.57
C VAL A 42 -21.72 7.81 6.04
N LEU A 43 -20.55 8.19 6.57
CA LEU A 43 -20.20 7.97 7.98
C LEU A 43 -21.10 8.77 8.92
N LYS A 44 -21.48 10.00 8.54
CA LYS A 44 -22.39 10.84 9.33
C LYS A 44 -23.80 10.26 9.41
N ASN A 45 -24.25 9.56 8.36
CA ASN A 45 -25.54 8.85 8.39
C ASN A 45 -25.53 7.66 9.36
N ILE A 46 -24.37 7.01 9.54
CA ILE A 46 -24.23 5.90 10.52
C ILE A 46 -24.05 6.45 11.94
N PHE A 47 -23.11 7.36 12.12
CA PHE A 47 -22.69 7.93 13.39
C PHE A 47 -23.19 9.38 13.51
N SER A 48 -24.49 9.55 13.67
CA SER A 48 -25.16 10.87 13.63
C SER A 48 -24.65 11.85 14.67
N ASN A 49 -24.22 11.37 15.83
CA ASN A 49 -23.72 12.22 16.92
C ASN A 49 -22.22 12.52 16.81
N ALA A 50 -21.48 11.75 15.98
CA ALA A 50 -20.03 11.85 15.92
C ALA A 50 -19.54 13.05 15.11
N LYS A 51 -18.37 13.56 15.50
CA LYS A 51 -17.54 14.44 14.67
C LYS A 51 -16.71 13.58 13.71
N ILE A 52 -16.96 13.73 12.43
CA ILE A 52 -16.32 12.90 11.41
C ILE A 52 -15.10 13.61 10.82
N THR A 53 -14.00 12.91 10.71
CA THR A 53 -12.79 13.35 9.99
C THR A 53 -12.42 12.30 8.95
N VAL A 54 -12.37 12.68 7.69
CA VAL A 54 -11.91 11.82 6.58
C VAL A 54 -10.66 12.43 5.97
N LYS A 55 -9.60 11.65 5.87
CA LYS A 55 -8.34 12.03 5.24
C LYS A 55 -7.78 10.89 4.42
N GLU A 56 -6.82 11.20 3.57
CA GLU A 56 -6.00 10.22 2.87
C GLU A 56 -5.18 9.38 3.86
N ASP A 57 -4.94 8.10 3.53
CA ASP A 57 -4.19 7.13 4.35
C ASP A 57 -2.77 7.59 4.70
N THR A 58 -2.14 8.40 3.85
CA THR A 58 -0.85 9.05 4.11
C THR A 58 -0.84 9.82 5.44
N TYR A 59 -1.96 10.42 5.82
CA TYR A 59 -2.06 11.12 7.11
C TYR A 59 -2.03 10.17 8.32
N ALA A 60 -2.51 8.93 8.18
CA ALA A 60 -2.37 7.94 9.24
C ALA A 60 -0.89 7.60 9.48
N ALA A 61 -0.13 7.40 8.40
CA ALA A 61 1.31 7.16 8.49
C ALA A 61 2.05 8.36 9.11
N ILE A 62 1.71 9.59 8.70
CA ILE A 62 2.29 10.82 9.26
C ILE A 62 2.01 10.90 10.77
N TYR A 63 0.76 10.76 11.19
CA TYR A 63 0.41 10.91 12.60
C TYR A 63 0.96 9.78 13.48
N SER A 64 1.11 8.57 12.95
CA SER A 64 1.73 7.46 13.68
C SER A 64 3.25 7.65 13.88
N THR A 65 3.93 8.34 12.95
CA THR A 65 5.38 8.53 12.98
C THR A 65 5.78 9.83 13.67
N VAL A 66 5.09 10.93 13.39
CA VAL A 66 5.40 12.26 13.93
C VAL A 66 4.76 12.49 15.31
N GLY A 67 3.66 11.79 15.59
CA GLY A 67 2.95 11.90 16.87
C GLY A 67 2.37 13.30 17.15
N ILE A 68 2.22 13.61 18.44
CA ILE A 68 1.61 14.85 18.93
C ILE A 68 2.50 16.08 18.67
N LYS A 69 3.80 15.88 18.49
CA LYS A 69 4.79 16.98 18.40
C LYS A 69 4.67 17.83 17.15
N LYS A 70 3.90 17.42 16.16
CA LYS A 70 3.68 18.16 14.89
C LYS A 70 4.97 18.71 14.26
N GLN A 71 6.07 17.97 14.36
CA GLN A 71 7.35 18.36 13.77
C GLN A 71 7.33 18.18 12.26
N ALA A 72 8.07 19.01 11.56
CA ALA A 72 8.32 18.81 10.13
C ALA A 72 9.08 17.49 9.93
N ALA A 73 8.64 16.69 8.96
CA ALA A 73 9.20 15.38 8.69
C ALA A 73 9.00 14.96 7.23
N VAL A 74 9.85 14.06 6.78
CA VAL A 74 9.62 13.29 5.55
C VAL A 74 9.14 11.90 5.96
N VAL A 75 7.96 11.52 5.50
CA VAL A 75 7.36 10.22 5.80
C VAL A 75 7.33 9.40 4.53
N CYS A 76 8.03 8.27 4.55
CA CYS A 76 8.09 7.31 3.45
C CYS A 76 7.27 6.08 3.79
N ILE A 77 6.39 5.68 2.89
CA ILE A 77 5.63 4.45 2.95
C ILE A 77 6.22 3.50 1.91
N LEU A 78 6.71 2.34 2.36
CA LEU A 78 7.19 1.26 1.50
C LEU A 78 6.34 0.01 1.80
N GLY A 79 5.35 -0.22 0.94
CA GLY A 79 4.42 -1.35 1.04
C GLY A 79 4.25 -2.04 -0.31
N THR A 80 3.01 -2.32 -0.70
CA THR A 80 2.68 -2.78 -2.07
C THR A 80 3.15 -1.78 -3.12
N GLY A 81 2.90 -0.49 -2.89
CA GLY A 81 3.47 0.65 -3.62
C GLY A 81 4.44 1.44 -2.73
N SER A 82 4.95 2.56 -3.23
CA SER A 82 5.78 3.49 -2.46
C SER A 82 5.25 4.92 -2.53
N ASN A 83 5.44 5.64 -1.44
CA ASN A 83 5.06 7.05 -1.36
C ASN A 83 6.04 7.78 -0.43
N CYS A 84 6.38 9.00 -0.79
CA CYS A 84 7.22 9.87 0.03
C CYS A 84 6.55 11.25 0.14
N THR A 85 6.25 11.64 1.37
CA THR A 85 5.49 12.85 1.65
C THR A 85 6.24 13.71 2.67
N TYR A 86 6.38 15.00 2.36
CA TYR A 86 6.84 15.99 3.31
C TYR A 86 5.65 16.51 4.13
N PHE A 87 5.80 16.52 5.44
CA PHE A 87 4.86 17.11 6.38
C PHE A 87 5.51 18.31 7.05
N ASP A 88 4.90 19.48 6.96
CA ASP A 88 5.45 20.73 7.50
C ASP A 88 5.05 21.00 8.97
N GLY A 89 4.48 20.01 9.64
CA GLY A 89 3.89 20.13 10.99
C GLY A 89 2.37 20.39 10.97
N ASN A 90 1.82 20.74 9.80
CA ASN A 90 0.40 21.07 9.65
C ASN A 90 -0.24 20.38 8.45
N LYS A 91 0.45 20.41 7.29
CA LYS A 91 -0.05 19.89 6.01
C LYS A 91 0.95 18.94 5.39
N ALA A 92 0.42 17.87 4.81
CA ALA A 92 1.18 17.00 3.94
C ALA A 92 1.34 17.65 2.55
N LYS A 93 2.54 17.56 1.98
CA LYS A 93 2.89 18.07 0.66
C LYS A 93 3.66 17.00 -0.10
N GLN A 94 3.18 16.63 -1.26
CA GLN A 94 3.92 15.79 -2.19
C GLN A 94 4.52 16.65 -3.29
N LYS A 95 5.84 16.57 -3.45
CA LYS A 95 6.54 17.26 -4.54
C LYS A 95 6.34 16.52 -5.87
N VAL A 96 6.24 15.21 -5.81
CA VAL A 96 6.04 14.33 -6.97
C VAL A 96 4.69 13.64 -6.83
N VAL A 97 3.84 13.79 -7.83
CA VAL A 97 2.52 13.12 -7.89
C VAL A 97 2.76 11.64 -8.15
N SER A 98 2.17 10.76 -7.35
CA SER A 98 2.22 9.32 -7.60
C SER A 98 1.34 8.96 -8.80
N LEU A 99 1.95 8.37 -9.83
CA LEU A 99 1.27 7.87 -11.02
C LEU A 99 1.00 6.37 -10.96
N GLY A 100 1.28 5.74 -9.82
CA GLY A 100 1.01 4.33 -9.56
C GLY A 100 2.07 3.37 -10.09
N TYR A 101 1.83 2.10 -9.86
CA TYR A 101 2.80 1.02 -9.98
C TYR A 101 3.36 0.77 -11.38
N SER A 102 2.67 1.19 -12.43
CA SER A 102 3.13 0.98 -13.82
C SER A 102 4.31 1.87 -14.18
N ILE A 103 4.39 3.06 -13.59
CA ILE A 103 5.36 4.10 -13.93
C ILE A 103 6.29 4.41 -12.76
N MET A 104 5.78 4.35 -11.55
CA MET A 104 6.44 4.72 -10.30
C MET A 104 6.44 3.55 -9.30
N ASP A 105 6.45 3.87 -8.02
CA ASP A 105 6.50 2.93 -6.89
C ASP A 105 7.87 2.24 -6.72
N ASP A 106 8.96 2.91 -7.11
CA ASP A 106 10.32 2.37 -6.94
C ASP A 106 10.60 2.00 -5.48
N GLY A 107 11.36 0.93 -5.28
CA GLY A 107 11.67 0.39 -3.95
C GLY A 107 10.51 -0.31 -3.23
N SER A 108 9.31 -0.37 -3.83
CA SER A 108 8.14 -1.02 -3.25
C SER A 108 8.08 -2.53 -3.51
N GLY A 109 7.11 -3.20 -2.86
CA GLY A 109 6.87 -4.63 -3.07
C GLY A 109 6.53 -4.96 -4.53
N ASN A 110 5.68 -4.16 -5.19
CA ASN A 110 5.36 -4.40 -6.61
C ASN A 110 6.57 -4.17 -7.53
N TYR A 111 7.40 -3.17 -7.24
CA TYR A 111 8.65 -2.94 -7.97
C TYR A 111 9.56 -4.15 -7.90
N PHE A 112 9.87 -4.61 -6.68
CA PHE A 112 10.74 -5.77 -6.50
C PHE A 112 10.13 -7.05 -7.06
N GLY A 113 8.82 -7.26 -6.93
CA GLY A 113 8.13 -8.41 -7.52
C GLY A 113 8.26 -8.44 -9.03
N ARG A 114 8.09 -7.28 -9.68
CA ARG A 114 8.32 -7.14 -11.13
C ARG A 114 9.77 -7.42 -11.51
N GLN A 115 10.73 -6.92 -10.72
CA GLN A 115 12.15 -7.20 -10.98
C GLN A 115 12.44 -8.70 -10.87
N LEU A 116 12.00 -9.38 -9.80
CA LEU A 116 12.20 -10.81 -9.61
C LEU A 116 11.61 -11.65 -10.76
N LEU A 117 10.40 -11.34 -11.21
CA LEU A 117 9.83 -12.01 -12.37
C LEU A 117 10.67 -11.79 -13.63
N ARG A 118 11.14 -10.57 -13.87
CA ARG A 118 12.02 -10.27 -15.02
C ARG A 118 13.34 -11.04 -14.91
N GLU A 119 14.00 -11.03 -13.77
CA GLU A 119 15.24 -11.78 -13.53
C GLU A 119 15.06 -13.30 -13.80
N TYR A 120 13.88 -13.84 -13.38
CA TYR A 120 13.55 -15.25 -13.63
C TYR A 120 13.32 -15.55 -15.11
N TYR A 121 12.47 -14.79 -15.80
CA TYR A 121 12.09 -15.07 -17.18
C TYR A 121 13.16 -14.70 -18.21
N PHE A 122 14.02 -13.73 -17.91
CA PHE A 122 15.20 -13.41 -18.73
C PHE A 122 16.43 -14.27 -18.45
N ASP A 123 16.29 -15.22 -17.52
CA ASP A 123 17.37 -16.15 -17.16
C ASP A 123 18.61 -15.47 -16.53
N PHE A 124 18.38 -14.37 -15.81
CA PHE A 124 19.44 -13.63 -15.14
C PHE A 124 19.70 -14.13 -13.70
N MET A 125 18.78 -14.92 -13.12
CA MET A 125 18.97 -15.51 -11.80
C MET A 125 20.05 -16.59 -11.80
N PRO A 126 20.96 -16.61 -10.82
CA PRO A 126 21.82 -17.78 -10.56
C PRO A 126 20.98 -19.06 -10.40
N HIS A 127 21.52 -20.19 -10.83
CA HIS A 127 20.77 -21.45 -10.93
C HIS A 127 20.11 -21.87 -9.61
N ASP A 128 20.83 -21.77 -8.50
CA ASP A 128 20.32 -22.08 -7.15
C ASP A 128 19.15 -21.17 -6.75
N ILE A 129 19.30 -19.86 -6.95
CA ILE A 129 18.26 -18.87 -6.66
C ILE A 129 17.04 -19.09 -7.56
N LYS A 130 17.26 -19.37 -8.84
CA LYS A 130 16.20 -19.68 -9.81
C LYS A 130 15.38 -20.89 -9.40
N LEU A 131 16.04 -21.95 -8.95
CA LEU A 131 15.39 -23.17 -8.47
C LEU A 131 14.54 -22.89 -7.22
N MET A 132 15.08 -22.15 -6.24
CA MET A 132 14.34 -21.74 -5.04
C MET A 132 13.11 -20.90 -5.38
N PHE A 133 13.25 -19.95 -6.31
CA PHE A 133 12.13 -19.10 -6.76
C PHE A 133 11.05 -19.91 -7.45
N LYS A 134 11.42 -20.82 -8.35
CA LYS A 134 10.52 -21.72 -9.06
C LYS A 134 9.77 -22.67 -8.11
N THR A 135 10.43 -23.16 -7.06
CA THR A 135 9.79 -24.06 -6.08
C THR A 135 8.75 -23.33 -5.23
N ARG A 136 8.97 -22.04 -4.96
CA ARG A 136 8.09 -21.26 -4.09
C ARG A 136 6.85 -20.73 -4.79
N TYR A 137 6.93 -20.39 -6.06
CA TYR A 137 5.85 -19.71 -6.77
C TYR A 137 5.32 -20.48 -7.98
N ASN A 138 4.01 -20.36 -8.23
CA ASN A 138 3.45 -20.81 -9.48
C ASN A 138 3.85 -19.84 -10.61
N LEU A 139 4.84 -20.25 -11.39
CA LEU A 139 5.42 -19.46 -12.50
C LEU A 139 4.91 -19.95 -13.86
N ASN A 140 3.69 -20.52 -13.92
CA ASN A 140 3.02 -20.79 -15.18
C ASN A 140 2.65 -19.46 -15.86
N ASP A 141 2.99 -19.32 -17.13
CA ASP A 141 2.80 -18.09 -17.91
C ASP A 141 1.36 -17.59 -17.94
N ASP A 142 0.41 -18.51 -18.18
CA ASP A 142 -1.00 -18.15 -18.26
C ASP A 142 -1.54 -17.72 -16.89
N PHE A 143 -1.09 -18.39 -15.82
CA PHE A 143 -1.45 -18.01 -14.47
C PHE A 143 -0.95 -16.61 -14.12
N ILE A 144 0.30 -16.28 -14.47
CA ILE A 144 0.87 -14.94 -14.24
C ILE A 144 0.13 -13.90 -15.08
N LYS A 145 -0.03 -14.13 -16.39
CA LYS A 145 -0.75 -13.21 -17.29
C LYS A 145 -2.18 -12.95 -16.82
N ASN A 146 -2.88 -14.00 -16.37
CA ASN A 146 -4.22 -13.86 -15.84
C ASN A 146 -4.27 -12.96 -14.58
N ASN A 147 -3.31 -13.11 -13.65
CA ASN A 147 -3.24 -12.28 -12.45
C ASN A 147 -2.83 -10.83 -12.76
N LEU A 148 -1.98 -10.61 -13.77
CA LEU A 148 -1.52 -9.27 -14.13
C LEU A 148 -2.52 -8.47 -14.97
N TYR A 149 -3.26 -9.14 -15.87
CA TYR A 149 -4.04 -8.44 -16.89
C TYR A 149 -5.55 -8.65 -16.83
N LYS A 150 -6.02 -9.67 -16.09
CA LYS A 150 -7.45 -10.01 -16.06
C LYS A 150 -8.06 -9.93 -14.66
N LYS A 151 -7.25 -10.03 -13.60
CA LYS A 151 -7.73 -9.93 -12.22
C LYS A 151 -7.52 -8.53 -11.64
N PRO A 152 -8.30 -8.14 -10.62
CA PRO A 152 -8.08 -6.90 -9.89
C PRO A 152 -6.77 -6.94 -9.10
N ASN A 153 -6.24 -5.75 -8.78
CA ASN A 153 -5.07 -5.54 -7.92
C ASN A 153 -3.77 -6.23 -8.38
N PRO A 154 -3.35 -6.07 -9.65
CA PRO A 154 -2.11 -6.67 -10.16
C PRO A 154 -0.86 -6.20 -9.40
N ASN A 155 -0.85 -4.98 -8.87
CA ASN A 155 0.20 -4.45 -8.00
C ASN A 155 0.36 -5.27 -6.71
N ALA A 156 -0.74 -5.65 -6.06
CA ALA A 156 -0.71 -6.52 -4.88
C ALA A 156 -0.24 -7.94 -5.23
N TYR A 157 -0.59 -8.44 -6.41
CA TYR A 157 -0.08 -9.71 -6.90
C TYR A 157 1.44 -9.66 -7.09
N LEU A 158 1.96 -8.61 -7.73
CA LEU A 158 3.41 -8.42 -7.89
C LEU A 158 4.13 -8.32 -6.54
N ALA A 159 3.57 -7.58 -5.60
CA ALA A 159 4.18 -7.38 -4.29
C ALA A 159 4.41 -8.67 -3.49
N LYS A 160 3.63 -9.74 -3.75
CA LYS A 160 3.81 -11.04 -3.10
C LYS A 160 5.18 -11.66 -3.38
N PHE A 161 5.76 -11.40 -4.55
CA PHE A 161 7.08 -11.93 -4.88
C PHE A 161 8.20 -11.27 -4.08
N ALA A 162 8.01 -10.05 -3.58
CA ALA A 162 9.02 -9.35 -2.79
C ALA A 162 9.38 -10.05 -1.47
N GLU A 163 8.48 -10.90 -0.93
CA GLU A 163 8.78 -11.74 0.22
C GLU A 163 10.02 -12.64 0.01
N PHE A 164 10.27 -13.04 -1.23
CA PHE A 164 11.45 -13.83 -1.58
C PHE A 164 12.76 -13.12 -1.25
N LEU A 165 12.81 -11.80 -1.38
CA LEU A 165 14.00 -11.01 -1.01
C LEU A 165 14.28 -11.10 0.49
N ILE A 166 13.24 -11.00 1.32
CA ILE A 166 13.36 -11.06 2.78
C ILE A 166 13.86 -12.42 3.22
N LEU A 167 13.29 -13.49 2.65
CA LEU A 167 13.66 -14.87 2.98
C LEU A 167 15.07 -15.25 2.54
N ASN A 168 15.61 -14.58 1.53
CA ASN A 168 16.92 -14.87 0.94
C ASN A 168 17.89 -13.68 1.05
N LYS A 169 17.67 -12.79 2.03
CA LYS A 169 18.43 -11.54 2.22
C LYS A 169 19.94 -11.72 2.41
N GLU A 170 20.38 -12.91 2.79
CA GLU A 170 21.83 -13.20 2.96
C GLU A 170 22.54 -13.48 1.63
N SER A 171 21.81 -13.84 0.58
CA SER A 171 22.39 -14.04 -0.75
C SER A 171 22.98 -12.72 -1.29
N LYS A 172 24.22 -12.79 -1.79
CA LYS A 172 24.89 -11.65 -2.44
C LYS A 172 24.11 -11.14 -3.65
N TYR A 173 23.51 -12.05 -4.41
CA TYR A 173 22.66 -11.71 -5.55
C TYR A 173 21.43 -10.93 -5.13
N ILE A 174 20.72 -11.40 -4.10
CA ILE A 174 19.51 -10.74 -3.58
C ILE A 174 19.87 -9.37 -2.97
N LYS A 175 20.97 -9.26 -2.23
CA LYS A 175 21.49 -7.96 -1.73
C LYS A 175 21.73 -6.98 -2.89
N GLY A 176 22.23 -7.46 -4.02
CA GLY A 176 22.42 -6.65 -5.24
C GLY A 176 21.10 -6.10 -5.79
N ILE A 177 20.06 -6.93 -5.86
CA ILE A 177 18.71 -6.49 -6.31
C ILE A 177 18.14 -5.45 -5.34
N ILE A 178 18.22 -5.69 -4.02
CA ILE A 178 17.73 -4.77 -3.00
C ILE A 178 18.45 -3.42 -3.10
N ASN A 179 19.77 -3.42 -3.13
CA ASN A 179 20.57 -2.20 -3.21
C ASN A 179 20.26 -1.38 -4.46
N LYS A 180 20.13 -2.06 -5.62
CA LYS A 180 19.77 -1.40 -6.88
C LYS A 180 18.38 -0.78 -6.86
N GLY A 181 17.45 -1.39 -6.13
CA GLY A 181 16.07 -0.87 -6.06
C GLY A 181 15.87 0.21 -5.00
N LEU A 182 16.81 0.39 -4.07
CA LEU A 182 16.74 1.41 -3.01
C LEU A 182 17.73 2.57 -3.25
N SER A 183 18.56 2.53 -4.29
CA SER A 183 19.47 3.60 -4.70
C SER A 183 18.79 4.52 -5.72
#